data_f6b07021b6d3a55589bceaf08939eaba
#
_entry.id   f6b07021b6d3a55589bceaf08939eaba
#
_cell.length_a   1.000
_cell.length_b   1.000
_cell.length_c   1.000
_cell.angle_alpha   90.00
_cell.angle_beta   90.00
_cell.angle_gamma   90.00
#
_symmetry.space_group_name_H-M   'P 1'
#
loop_
_entity.id
_entity.type
_entity.pdbx_description
1 polymer ?
#
loop_
_entity_poly.entity_id
_entity_poly.type
_entity_poly.pdbx_seq_one_letter_code
_entity_poly.pdbx_strand_id
1 'polypeptide(L)'
;MLTTTMTTTTTARAGRVVTRAERVNNQPPSSSPLGRRALVFRGTALPLFLGSVLNFEGERPKNLGVGSFNGMSTGLSLCPPSPNCVGTADEFNDSLHYVPAWTYNDEEKIARGAEATSAAQALEQLVDVVNTTDCDGFEATIVERKDDYLRLEYKSPFFGFVDDVEFWFPADTEKQKSRVEYRSASRLGQSDGDANRKRIKALRVALQKKYGWKSVGFS
;
A
#
# COMPACT_ATOMS: atom_id res chain seq x y z
N MET A 1 0.51 51.58 -37.31
CA MET A 1 0.40 50.30 -37.95
C MET A 1 -0.52 49.43 -37.17
N LEU A 2 -1.74 49.23 -37.67
CA LEU A 2 -2.79 48.39 -37.05
C LEU A 2 -2.60 46.96 -37.48
N THR A 3 -2.58 46.00 -36.55
CA THR A 3 -2.59 44.59 -36.84
C THR A 3 -3.91 43.99 -36.37
N THR A 4 -4.72 43.57 -37.31
CA THR A 4 -6.05 43.02 -37.14
C THR A 4 -5.96 41.53 -36.75
N THR A 5 -6.63 41.14 -35.66
CA THR A 5 -6.78 39.74 -35.23
C THR A 5 -8.11 39.20 -35.81
N MET A 6 -8.03 38.15 -36.60
CA MET A 6 -9.21 37.38 -37.09
C MET A 6 -9.60 36.29 -36.11
N THR A 7 -10.84 36.33 -35.66
CA THR A 7 -11.48 35.30 -34.86
C THR A 7 -12.34 34.42 -35.78
N THR A 8 -12.07 33.13 -35.85
CA THR A 8 -12.85 32.14 -36.63
C THR A 8 -13.82 31.40 -35.70
N THR A 9 -15.10 31.64 -35.86
CA THR A 9 -16.18 30.96 -35.16
C THR A 9 -16.65 29.76 -36.01
N THR A 10 -16.53 28.54 -35.51
CA THR A 10 -17.06 27.33 -36.16
C THR A 10 -18.37 26.93 -35.47
N THR A 11 -19.47 27.03 -36.22
CA THR A 11 -20.80 26.63 -35.78
C THR A 11 -21.05 25.16 -36.16
N ALA A 12 -21.25 24.28 -35.21
CA ALA A 12 -21.67 22.90 -35.45
C ALA A 12 -23.18 22.77 -35.43
N ARG A 13 -23.72 22.23 -36.55
CA ARG A 13 -25.16 22.04 -36.86
C ARG A 13 -25.62 20.70 -36.28
N ALA A 14 -26.60 20.73 -35.37
CA ALA A 14 -27.26 19.55 -34.82
C ALA A 14 -28.18 18.88 -35.84
N GLY A 15 -27.95 17.61 -36.17
CA GLY A 15 -28.83 16.74 -36.98
C GLY A 15 -29.81 15.99 -36.07
N ARG A 16 -31.09 16.24 -36.30
CA ARG A 16 -32.20 15.58 -35.60
C ARG A 16 -32.54 14.27 -36.33
N VAL A 17 -32.35 13.13 -35.66
CA VAL A 17 -32.80 11.82 -36.13
C VAL A 17 -34.20 11.53 -35.55
N VAL A 18 -35.19 11.39 -36.39
CA VAL A 18 -36.56 10.96 -36.04
C VAL A 18 -36.64 9.44 -36.27
N THR A 19 -36.82 8.66 -35.22
CA THR A 19 -37.14 7.23 -35.32
C THR A 19 -38.63 7.00 -35.06
N ARG A 20 -39.26 6.40 -36.07
CA ARG A 20 -40.68 6.00 -36.15
C ARG A 20 -40.90 4.76 -35.27
N ALA A 21 -41.82 4.83 -34.30
CA ALA A 21 -42.24 3.70 -33.50
C ALA A 21 -43.27 2.87 -34.28
N GLU A 22 -42.96 1.61 -34.53
CA GLU A 22 -43.93 0.60 -34.98
C GLU A 22 -44.61 -0.03 -33.76
N ARG A 23 -45.93 0.00 -33.80
CA ARG A 23 -46.84 -0.54 -32.79
C ARG A 23 -47.12 -2.01 -33.13
N VAL A 24 -46.54 -2.94 -32.40
CA VAL A 24 -46.87 -4.37 -32.49
C VAL A 24 -48.01 -4.68 -31.53
N ASN A 25 -49.11 -5.14 -32.11
CA ASN A 25 -50.33 -5.57 -31.44
C ASN A 25 -50.19 -7.06 -31.09
N ASN A 26 -50.13 -7.43 -29.83
CA ASN A 26 -50.18 -8.83 -29.40
C ASN A 26 -51.35 -9.04 -28.43
N GLN A 27 -52.36 -9.69 -28.97
CA GLN A 27 -53.50 -10.24 -28.23
C GLN A 27 -53.07 -11.53 -27.51
N PRO A 28 -53.56 -11.79 -26.29
CA PRO A 28 -53.23 -13.03 -25.57
C PRO A 28 -54.13 -14.18 -26.00
N PRO A 29 -53.67 -15.42 -26.09
CA PRO A 29 -54.52 -16.60 -26.34
C PRO A 29 -55.27 -17.03 -25.07
N SER A 30 -56.46 -17.52 -25.32
CA SER A 30 -57.48 -17.97 -24.38
C SER A 30 -57.08 -19.14 -23.48
N SER A 31 -57.54 -19.07 -22.25
CA SER A 31 -57.44 -20.05 -21.20
C SER A 31 -58.12 -21.40 -21.46
N SER A 32 -57.47 -22.51 -21.14
CA SER A 32 -58.09 -23.80 -20.83
C SER A 32 -57.72 -24.25 -19.42
N PRO A 33 -58.62 -24.79 -18.62
CA PRO A 33 -58.34 -25.19 -17.26
C PRO A 33 -57.95 -26.66 -17.20
N LEU A 34 -56.75 -26.97 -16.75
CA LEU A 34 -56.34 -28.33 -16.42
C LEU A 34 -55.64 -28.42 -15.08
N GLY A 35 -56.31 -29.11 -14.17
CA GLY A 35 -55.67 -29.96 -13.18
C GLY A 35 -54.87 -29.34 -12.04
N ARG A 36 -55.54 -29.08 -10.92
CA ARG A 36 -54.86 -28.87 -9.61
C ARG A 36 -54.10 -30.14 -9.19
N ARG A 37 -52.81 -30.17 -9.41
CA ARG A 37 -51.87 -31.02 -8.65
C ARG A 37 -51.05 -30.09 -7.78
N ALA A 38 -51.39 -30.07 -6.51
CA ALA A 38 -50.59 -29.40 -5.47
C ALA A 38 -49.21 -30.07 -5.38
N LEU A 39 -48.20 -29.46 -5.98
CA LEU A 39 -46.80 -29.79 -5.70
C LEU A 39 -46.45 -29.18 -4.34
N VAL A 40 -46.47 -30.01 -3.33
CA VAL A 40 -45.89 -29.68 -2.04
C VAL A 40 -44.37 -29.56 -2.22
N PHE A 41 -43.88 -28.35 -2.44
CA PHE A 41 -42.46 -28.03 -2.30
C PHE A 41 -42.13 -28.18 -0.83
N ARG A 42 -41.59 -29.33 -0.45
CA ARG A 42 -40.79 -29.45 0.76
C ARG A 42 -39.62 -28.50 0.56
N GLY A 43 -39.72 -27.31 1.17
CA GLY A 43 -38.66 -26.38 1.25
C GLY A 43 -37.52 -27.01 2.06
N THR A 44 -36.53 -27.52 1.36
CA THR A 44 -35.19 -27.67 1.95
C THR A 44 -34.71 -26.25 2.17
N ALA A 45 -34.77 -25.80 3.42
CA ALA A 45 -34.08 -24.62 3.84
C ALA A 45 -32.60 -24.85 3.49
N LEU A 46 -32.12 -24.18 2.44
CA LEU A 46 -30.70 -24.04 2.26
C LEU A 46 -30.18 -23.33 3.52
N PRO A 47 -29.20 -23.90 4.23
CA PRO A 47 -28.59 -23.17 5.30
C PRO A 47 -27.99 -21.92 4.64
N LEU A 48 -28.49 -20.74 5.04
CA LEU A 48 -27.78 -19.51 4.87
C LEU A 48 -26.43 -19.74 5.56
N PHE A 49 -25.40 -20.08 4.78
CA PHE A 49 -24.03 -19.90 5.19
C PHE A 49 -23.90 -18.40 5.44
N LEU A 50 -24.16 -17.99 6.68
CA LEU A 50 -23.63 -16.77 7.23
C LEU A 50 -22.14 -16.84 6.97
N GLY A 51 -21.67 -16.06 5.95
CA GLY A 51 -20.29 -16.02 5.55
C GLY A 51 -19.44 -15.82 6.79
N SER A 52 -18.73 -16.86 7.18
CA SER A 52 -17.55 -16.69 8.00
C SER A 52 -16.69 -15.72 7.18
N VAL A 53 -16.55 -14.50 7.68
CA VAL A 53 -15.58 -13.55 7.15
C VAL A 53 -14.25 -14.27 7.26
N LEU A 54 -13.72 -14.73 6.12
CA LEU A 54 -12.43 -15.37 6.08
C LEU A 54 -11.44 -14.30 6.50
N ASN A 55 -10.93 -14.40 7.72
CA ASN A 55 -9.94 -13.50 8.25
C ASN A 55 -8.56 -14.01 7.83
N PHE A 56 -7.94 -13.32 6.87
CA PHE A 56 -6.61 -13.61 6.37
C PHE A 56 -5.52 -12.76 7.06
N GLU A 57 -5.71 -12.37 8.29
CA GLU A 57 -4.71 -11.57 9.03
C GLU A 57 -3.39 -12.30 9.26
N GLY A 58 -3.43 -13.63 9.37
CA GLY A 58 -2.27 -14.44 9.71
C GLY A 58 -1.81 -14.25 11.17
N GLU A 59 -0.87 -15.10 11.59
CA GLU A 59 -0.25 -14.98 12.91
C GLU A 59 0.84 -13.91 12.89
N ARG A 60 0.91 -13.09 13.94
CA ARG A 60 1.97 -12.09 14.11
C ARG A 60 3.32 -12.78 14.22
N PRO A 61 4.32 -12.41 13.40
CA PRO A 61 5.67 -12.96 13.49
C PRO A 61 6.33 -12.73 14.85
N LYS A 62 7.09 -13.72 15.33
CA LYS A 62 7.80 -13.63 16.62
C LYS A 62 9.13 -12.88 16.52
N ASN A 63 9.65 -12.68 15.31
CA ASN A 63 10.94 -12.05 15.01
C ASN A 63 10.81 -10.58 14.62
N LEU A 64 9.78 -9.88 15.13
CA LEU A 64 9.62 -8.45 14.97
C LEU A 64 10.43 -7.70 16.03
N GLY A 65 10.86 -6.48 15.69
CA GLY A 65 11.65 -5.62 16.53
C GLY A 65 13.13 -5.68 16.22
N VAL A 66 13.88 -4.82 16.91
CA VAL A 66 15.34 -4.75 16.82
C VAL A 66 15.93 -5.84 17.70
N GLY A 67 16.70 -6.74 17.10
CA GLY A 67 17.33 -7.86 17.78
C GLY A 67 18.83 -7.92 17.55
N SER A 68 19.53 -8.73 18.36
CA SER A 68 20.93 -9.06 18.14
C SER A 68 21.03 -10.40 17.42
N PHE A 69 21.70 -10.41 16.27
CA PHE A 69 21.93 -11.63 15.50
C PHE A 69 23.33 -12.19 15.85
N ASN A 70 23.35 -13.36 16.48
CA ASN A 70 24.59 -14.06 16.87
C ASN A 70 25.57 -13.21 17.70
N GLY A 71 25.09 -12.22 18.43
CA GLY A 71 25.94 -11.36 19.27
C GLY A 71 26.85 -10.38 18.53
N MET A 72 26.77 -10.32 17.18
CA MET A 72 27.68 -9.51 16.37
C MET A 72 27.05 -8.27 15.75
N SER A 73 25.75 -8.26 15.52
CA SER A 73 25.05 -7.10 14.93
C SER A 73 23.67 -6.91 15.54
N THR A 74 23.30 -5.66 15.75
CA THR A 74 21.94 -5.27 16.13
C THR A 74 21.22 -4.74 14.89
N GLY A 75 19.98 -5.16 14.68
CA GLY A 75 19.22 -4.73 13.51
C GLY A 75 17.83 -5.37 13.42
N LEU A 76 17.14 -5.12 12.31
CA LEU A 76 15.90 -5.79 11.97
C LEU A 76 16.17 -7.21 11.44
N SER A 77 15.17 -8.07 11.56
CA SER A 77 15.28 -9.45 11.05
C SER A 77 15.40 -9.48 9.52
N LEU A 78 16.11 -10.48 9.02
CA LEU A 78 16.14 -10.79 7.58
C LEU A 78 14.75 -11.18 7.07
N CYS A 79 14.54 -11.02 5.77
CA CYS A 79 13.37 -11.55 5.09
C CYS A 79 13.36 -13.09 5.10
N PRO A 80 12.17 -13.72 5.17
CA PRO A 80 12.04 -15.15 4.89
C PRO A 80 12.32 -15.43 3.40
N PRO A 81 12.56 -16.68 3.00
CA PRO A 81 12.84 -17.00 1.59
C PRO A 81 11.67 -16.73 0.62
N SER A 82 10.46 -16.47 1.13
CA SER A 82 9.28 -16.16 0.32
C SER A 82 9.36 -14.75 -0.25
N PRO A 83 9.02 -14.54 -1.55
CA PRO A 83 9.16 -13.25 -2.23
C PRO A 83 8.06 -12.23 -1.85
N ASN A 84 7.62 -12.22 -0.60
CA ASN A 84 6.61 -11.31 -0.05
C ASN A 84 7.17 -10.42 1.07
N CYS A 85 8.47 -10.15 1.00
CA CYS A 85 9.19 -9.32 1.96
C CYS A 85 10.25 -8.49 1.27
N VAL A 86 10.52 -7.30 1.78
CA VAL A 86 11.68 -6.47 1.44
C VAL A 86 12.29 -5.90 2.72
N GLY A 87 13.61 -5.80 2.79
CA GLY A 87 14.31 -5.31 3.96
C GLY A 87 15.70 -4.75 3.66
N THR A 88 16.15 -3.85 4.50
CA THR A 88 17.48 -3.25 4.41
C THR A 88 18.57 -4.18 4.94
N ALA A 89 18.22 -5.11 5.84
CA ALA A 89 19.13 -6.07 6.43
C ALA A 89 19.61 -7.14 5.43
N ASP A 90 18.93 -7.29 4.27
CA ASP A 90 19.23 -8.30 3.25
C ASP A 90 20.35 -7.91 2.29
N GLU A 91 21.05 -6.79 2.49
CA GLU A 91 22.07 -6.23 1.60
C GLU A 91 23.13 -7.27 1.16
N PHE A 92 23.58 -8.12 2.06
CA PHE A 92 24.62 -9.13 1.80
C PHE A 92 24.07 -10.55 1.71
N ASN A 93 22.76 -10.75 1.92
CA ASN A 93 22.16 -12.07 2.01
C ASN A 93 21.32 -12.41 0.79
N ASP A 94 20.46 -11.48 0.36
CA ASP A 94 19.52 -11.74 -0.74
C ASP A 94 19.15 -10.45 -1.49
N SER A 95 19.69 -10.31 -2.69
CA SER A 95 19.45 -9.16 -3.56
C SER A 95 17.98 -9.02 -4.03
N LEU A 96 17.19 -10.10 -3.98
CA LEU A 96 15.76 -10.06 -4.33
C LEU A 96 14.93 -9.39 -3.24
N HIS A 97 15.33 -9.54 -1.99
CA HIS A 97 14.67 -8.91 -0.85
C HIS A 97 15.28 -7.54 -0.49
N TYR A 98 16.52 -7.30 -0.92
CA TYR A 98 17.20 -6.08 -0.56
C TYR A 98 16.52 -4.82 -1.11
N VAL A 99 16.46 -3.81 -0.25
CA VAL A 99 16.12 -2.43 -0.56
C VAL A 99 17.06 -1.50 0.21
N PRO A 100 17.59 -0.42 -0.42
CA PRO A 100 18.55 0.46 0.25
C PRO A 100 17.91 1.22 1.40
N ALA A 101 18.62 1.37 2.51
CA ALA A 101 18.23 2.19 3.65
C ALA A 101 18.00 3.66 3.22
N TRP A 102 17.32 4.42 4.08
CA TRP A 102 17.12 5.85 3.84
C TRP A 102 17.98 6.69 4.76
N THR A 103 18.23 7.93 4.34
CA THR A 103 18.78 8.98 5.20
C THR A 103 17.86 10.19 5.22
N TYR A 104 17.63 10.73 6.41
CA TYR A 104 16.83 11.93 6.62
C TYR A 104 17.64 13.22 6.62
N ASN A 105 18.98 13.13 6.56
CA ASN A 105 19.88 14.26 6.42
C ASN A 105 20.71 14.13 5.15
N ASP A 106 20.76 15.20 4.39
CA ASP A 106 21.62 15.34 3.22
C ASP A 106 22.95 15.95 3.68
N GLU A 107 24.02 15.16 3.73
CA GLU A 107 25.34 15.59 4.18
C GLU A 107 25.85 16.83 3.43
N GLU A 108 25.58 16.92 2.12
CA GLU A 108 25.98 18.08 1.34
C GLU A 108 25.26 19.36 1.76
N LYS A 109 23.95 19.25 2.08
CA LYS A 109 23.17 20.39 2.55
C LYS A 109 23.61 20.80 3.94
N ILE A 110 23.88 19.84 4.83
CA ILE A 110 24.42 20.10 6.17
C ILE A 110 25.78 20.80 6.08
N ALA A 111 26.68 20.32 5.23
CA ALA A 111 27.97 20.96 5.00
C ALA A 111 27.87 22.40 4.47
N ARG A 112 26.76 22.75 3.79
CA ARG A 112 26.46 24.11 3.32
C ARG A 112 25.71 24.95 4.36
N GLY A 113 25.52 24.46 5.58
CA GLY A 113 24.91 25.20 6.69
C GLY A 113 23.40 24.95 6.87
N ALA A 114 22.83 23.95 6.25
CA ALA A 114 21.46 23.53 6.56
C ALA A 114 21.39 22.92 7.97
N GLU A 115 20.28 23.14 8.67
CA GLU A 115 20.04 22.55 9.97
C GLU A 115 19.82 21.04 9.84
N ALA A 116 20.45 20.27 10.72
CA ALA A 116 20.29 18.83 10.77
C ALA A 116 18.97 18.46 11.44
N THR A 117 18.20 17.58 10.79
CA THR A 117 17.02 16.95 11.37
C THR A 117 17.44 15.94 12.43
N SER A 118 16.87 15.99 13.62
CA SER A 118 17.09 14.97 14.66
C SER A 118 16.32 13.67 14.35
N ALA A 119 16.72 12.55 14.95
CA ALA A 119 16.02 11.27 14.81
C ALA A 119 14.53 11.37 15.26
N ALA A 120 14.26 12.10 16.34
CA ALA A 120 12.90 12.33 16.81
C ALA A 120 12.05 13.11 15.78
N GLN A 121 12.61 14.17 15.18
CA GLN A 121 11.93 14.90 14.10
C GLN A 121 11.73 14.03 12.87
N ALA A 122 12.71 13.21 12.51
CA ALA A 122 12.61 12.28 11.39
C ALA A 122 11.51 11.23 11.61
N LEU A 123 11.37 10.72 12.84
CA LEU A 123 10.26 9.82 13.20
C LEU A 123 8.91 10.49 13.01
N GLU A 124 8.74 11.75 13.42
CA GLU A 124 7.49 12.51 13.18
C GLU A 124 7.22 12.72 11.69
N GLN A 125 8.25 13.03 10.89
CA GLN A 125 8.14 13.16 9.45
C GLN A 125 7.69 11.84 8.81
N LEU A 126 8.20 10.70 9.28
CA LEU A 126 7.77 9.38 8.82
C LEU A 126 6.30 9.11 9.18
N VAL A 127 5.90 9.39 10.42
CA VAL A 127 4.50 9.23 10.88
C VAL A 127 3.54 10.09 10.05
N ASP A 128 3.91 11.33 9.78
CA ASP A 128 3.12 12.22 8.93
C ASP A 128 2.94 11.68 7.51
N VAL A 129 4.01 11.15 6.91
CA VAL A 129 3.95 10.56 5.56
C VAL A 129 3.14 9.25 5.55
N VAL A 130 3.28 8.40 6.56
CA VAL A 130 2.47 7.18 6.70
C VAL A 130 0.98 7.51 6.74
N ASN A 131 0.60 8.53 7.51
CA ASN A 131 -0.81 8.93 7.66
C ASN A 131 -1.40 9.61 6.43
N THR A 132 -0.57 10.10 5.51
CA THR A 132 -1.01 10.91 4.36
C THR A 132 -0.76 10.25 3.00
N THR A 133 -0.04 9.13 2.96
CA THR A 133 0.31 8.44 1.72
C THR A 133 -0.60 7.22 1.50
N ASP A 134 -1.31 7.21 0.38
CA ASP A 134 -2.01 6.01 -0.05
C ASP A 134 -1.01 4.95 -0.54
N CYS A 135 -1.10 3.75 0.00
CA CYS A 135 -0.31 2.58 -0.37
C CYS A 135 -1.23 1.51 -0.96
N ASP A 136 -1.71 1.71 -2.18
CA ASP A 136 -2.59 0.80 -2.93
C ASP A 136 -3.89 0.44 -2.14
N GLY A 137 -4.45 1.41 -1.39
CA GLY A 137 -5.68 1.26 -0.61
C GLY A 137 -5.53 0.42 0.67
N PHE A 138 -4.30 0.06 1.08
CA PHE A 138 -4.07 -0.59 2.37
C PHE A 138 -4.27 0.39 3.51
N GLU A 139 -4.97 -0.05 4.56
CA GLU A 139 -5.13 0.70 5.80
C GLU A 139 -3.90 0.53 6.70
N ALA A 140 -3.25 1.64 7.04
CA ALA A 140 -2.09 1.66 7.92
C ALA A 140 -2.51 1.89 9.38
N THR A 141 -2.03 1.05 10.29
CA THR A 141 -2.23 1.21 11.74
C THR A 141 -0.87 1.19 12.44
N ILE A 142 -0.57 2.23 13.20
CA ILE A 142 0.62 2.25 14.07
C ILE A 142 0.31 1.39 15.30
N VAL A 143 1.08 0.30 15.47
CA VAL A 143 0.87 -0.68 16.55
C VAL A 143 1.96 -0.67 17.61
N GLU A 144 3.11 -0.08 17.29
CA GLU A 144 4.20 0.13 18.25
C GLU A 144 5.01 1.36 17.86
N ARG A 145 5.32 2.21 18.84
CA ARG A 145 6.16 3.40 18.65
C ARG A 145 7.06 3.59 19.87
N LYS A 146 8.35 3.72 19.59
CA LYS A 146 9.42 4.05 20.55
C LYS A 146 10.23 5.22 19.99
N ASP A 147 11.22 5.68 20.74
CA ASP A 147 12.05 6.82 20.34
C ASP A 147 12.87 6.56 19.05
N ASP A 148 13.22 5.29 18.82
CA ASP A 148 14.05 4.84 17.70
C ASP A 148 13.38 3.76 16.82
N TYR A 149 12.10 3.43 17.07
CA TYR A 149 11.44 2.33 16.39
C TYR A 149 9.95 2.60 16.16
N LEU A 150 9.48 2.27 14.96
CA LEU A 150 8.08 2.36 14.57
C LEU A 150 7.65 1.05 13.89
N ARG A 151 6.54 0.45 14.37
CA ARG A 151 5.92 -0.69 13.71
C ARG A 151 4.48 -0.39 13.33
N LEU A 152 4.15 -0.77 12.09
CA LEU A 152 2.82 -0.63 11.53
C LEU A 152 2.30 -1.98 11.04
N GLU A 153 0.98 -2.09 11.03
CA GLU A 153 0.27 -3.13 10.30
C GLU A 153 -0.47 -2.47 9.12
N TYR A 154 -0.25 -3.00 7.92
CA TYR A 154 -0.96 -2.60 6.71
C TYR A 154 -1.96 -3.68 6.35
N LYS A 155 -3.26 -3.35 6.40
CA LYS A 155 -4.35 -4.29 6.11
C LYS A 155 -4.90 -4.07 4.71
N SER A 156 -4.97 -5.15 3.93
CA SER A 156 -5.48 -5.08 2.55
C SER A 156 -7.00 -4.88 2.53
N PRO A 157 -7.54 -4.13 1.53
CA PRO A 157 -8.94 -3.68 1.54
C PRO A 157 -9.98 -4.80 1.39
N PHE A 158 -9.67 -5.90 0.68
CA PHE A 158 -10.69 -6.90 0.35
C PHE A 158 -10.59 -8.18 1.17
N PHE A 159 -9.39 -8.67 1.41
CA PHE A 159 -9.19 -9.98 2.05
C PHE A 159 -8.68 -9.86 3.49
N GLY A 160 -8.32 -8.67 3.92
CA GLY A 160 -7.80 -8.44 5.27
C GLY A 160 -6.42 -9.07 5.51
N PHE A 161 -5.63 -9.34 4.46
CA PHE A 161 -4.22 -9.70 4.62
C PHE A 161 -3.48 -8.61 5.36
N VAL A 162 -2.60 -9.00 6.26
CA VAL A 162 -1.80 -8.06 7.05
C VAL A 162 -0.34 -8.20 6.71
N ASP A 163 0.29 -7.04 6.46
CA ASP A 163 1.72 -6.90 6.31
C ASP A 163 2.27 -6.15 7.52
N ASP A 164 3.34 -6.67 8.14
CA ASP A 164 4.08 -5.97 9.19
C ASP A 164 5.16 -5.11 8.55
N VAL A 165 5.18 -3.84 8.93
CA VAL A 165 6.18 -2.87 8.47
C VAL A 165 6.90 -2.27 9.65
N GLU A 166 8.22 -2.35 9.63
CA GLU A 166 9.11 -1.92 10.71
C GLU A 166 10.06 -0.85 10.19
N PHE A 167 10.27 0.20 10.98
CA PHE A 167 11.28 1.22 10.76
C PHE A 167 12.12 1.36 12.02
N TRP A 168 13.42 1.37 11.86
CA TRP A 168 14.37 1.54 12.95
C TRP A 168 15.36 2.66 12.61
N PHE A 169 15.59 3.52 13.59
CA PHE A 169 16.51 4.66 13.56
C PHE A 169 17.73 4.31 14.43
N PRO A 170 18.74 3.64 13.87
CA PRO A 170 19.92 3.28 14.65
C PRO A 170 20.62 4.53 15.18
N ALA A 171 21.28 4.40 16.34
CA ALA A 171 22.09 5.48 16.88
C ALA A 171 23.18 5.88 15.87
N ASP A 172 23.39 7.19 15.71
CA ASP A 172 24.39 7.72 14.79
C ASP A 172 25.78 7.19 15.14
N THR A 173 26.46 6.69 14.13
CA THR A 173 27.87 6.31 14.17
C THR A 173 28.61 7.06 13.07
N GLU A 174 29.97 7.07 13.10
CA GLU A 174 30.73 7.71 12.03
C GLU A 174 30.42 7.18 10.63
N LYS A 175 29.97 5.91 10.53
CA LYS A 175 29.66 5.24 9.25
C LYS A 175 28.19 5.26 8.90
N GLN A 176 27.30 5.53 9.85
CA GLN A 176 25.85 5.42 9.69
C GLN A 176 25.18 6.62 10.36
N LYS A 177 25.25 7.78 9.70
CA LYS A 177 24.61 8.99 10.19
C LYS A 177 23.22 9.11 9.61
N SER A 178 22.25 9.48 10.46
CA SER A 178 20.88 9.80 10.04
C SER A 178 20.20 8.71 9.21
N ARG A 179 20.56 7.46 9.47
CA ARG A 179 20.09 6.29 8.73
C ARG A 179 18.75 5.78 9.26
N VAL A 180 17.92 5.27 8.37
CA VAL A 180 16.67 4.56 8.70
C VAL A 180 16.71 3.21 8.02
N GLU A 181 16.66 2.17 8.84
CA GLU A 181 16.51 0.78 8.42
C GLU A 181 15.04 0.42 8.43
N TYR A 182 14.63 -0.49 7.53
CA TYR A 182 13.24 -0.92 7.49
C TYR A 182 13.08 -2.33 6.92
N ARG A 183 11.94 -2.92 7.26
CA ARG A 183 11.47 -4.19 6.74
C ARG A 183 9.97 -4.10 6.49
N SER A 184 9.49 -4.69 5.41
CA SER A 184 8.07 -4.79 5.07
C SER A 184 7.79 -6.20 4.57
N ALA A 185 6.93 -6.96 5.29
CA ALA A 185 6.71 -8.37 5.05
C ALA A 185 5.25 -8.77 5.26
N SER A 186 4.72 -9.59 4.35
CA SER A 186 3.38 -10.16 4.50
C SER A 186 3.39 -11.34 5.46
N ARG A 187 2.36 -11.45 6.32
CA ARG A 187 2.21 -12.58 7.25
C ARG A 187 1.85 -13.87 6.54
N LEU A 188 1.11 -13.79 5.46
CA LEU A 188 0.60 -14.93 4.70
C LEU A 188 0.96 -14.83 3.22
N GLY A 189 0.98 -15.98 2.56
CA GLY A 189 1.16 -16.09 1.12
C GLY A 189 2.61 -16.30 0.68
N GLN A 190 2.76 -16.80 -0.55
CA GLN A 190 4.07 -16.99 -1.20
C GLN A 190 4.48 -15.76 -2.02
N SER A 191 3.52 -14.90 -2.40
CA SER A 191 3.76 -13.67 -3.15
C SER A 191 2.72 -12.64 -2.76
N ASP A 192 3.14 -11.39 -2.66
CA ASP A 192 2.31 -10.22 -2.37
C ASP A 192 2.04 -9.34 -3.61
N GLY A 193 2.43 -9.79 -4.81
CA GLY A 193 2.33 -9.00 -6.05
C GLY A 193 3.14 -7.70 -6.01
N ASP A 194 4.26 -7.71 -5.31
CA ASP A 194 5.13 -6.56 -5.05
C ASP A 194 4.51 -5.49 -4.13
N ALA A 195 3.47 -5.78 -3.37
CA ALA A 195 2.80 -4.82 -2.51
C ALA A 195 3.77 -4.20 -1.49
N ASN A 196 4.61 -5.01 -0.85
CA ASN A 196 5.62 -4.54 0.10
C ASN A 196 6.62 -3.58 -0.57
N ARG A 197 7.15 -3.93 -1.75
CA ARG A 197 8.10 -3.08 -2.49
C ARG A 197 7.45 -1.78 -2.99
N LYS A 198 6.23 -1.84 -3.49
CA LYS A 198 5.45 -0.66 -3.92
C LYS A 198 5.18 0.29 -2.75
N ARG A 199 4.79 -0.24 -1.59
CA ARG A 199 4.57 0.52 -0.35
C ARG A 199 5.83 1.28 0.06
N ILE A 200 6.95 0.58 0.19
CA ILE A 200 8.23 1.19 0.54
C ILE A 200 8.62 2.28 -0.47
N LYS A 201 8.43 2.04 -1.76
CA LYS A 201 8.67 3.04 -2.81
C LYS A 201 7.75 4.26 -2.66
N ALA A 202 6.47 4.08 -2.38
CA ALA A 202 5.50 5.18 -2.21
C ALA A 202 5.89 6.07 -1.01
N LEU A 203 6.17 5.47 0.15
CA LEU A 203 6.63 6.18 1.33
C LEU A 203 7.95 6.93 1.08
N ARG A 204 8.93 6.28 0.43
CA ARG A 204 10.20 6.91 0.07
C ARG A 204 10.00 8.15 -0.81
N VAL A 205 9.18 8.05 -1.86
CA VAL A 205 8.91 9.17 -2.76
C VAL A 205 8.22 10.32 -2.03
N ALA A 206 7.30 10.03 -1.14
CA ALA A 206 6.60 11.03 -0.34
C ALA A 206 7.56 11.73 0.64
N LEU A 207 8.42 10.97 1.35
CA LEU A 207 9.46 11.50 2.24
C LEU A 207 10.48 12.36 1.48
N GLN A 208 10.92 11.91 0.31
CA GLN A 208 11.83 12.67 -0.55
C GLN A 208 11.21 14.00 -1.00
N LYS A 209 9.94 13.96 -1.44
CA LYS A 209 9.22 15.15 -1.94
C LYS A 209 8.96 16.16 -0.83
N LYS A 210 8.55 15.70 0.35
CA LYS A 210 8.10 16.56 1.45
C LYS A 210 9.25 17.04 2.34
N TYR A 211 10.22 16.17 2.61
CA TYR A 211 11.27 16.38 3.61
C TYR A 211 12.69 16.26 3.06
N GLY A 212 12.85 15.85 1.80
CA GLY A 212 14.18 15.75 1.18
C GLY A 212 14.97 14.51 1.55
N TRP A 213 14.33 13.48 2.10
CA TRP A 213 15.00 12.20 2.39
C TRP A 213 15.58 11.57 1.13
N LYS A 214 16.65 10.81 1.28
CA LYS A 214 17.35 10.12 0.19
C LYS A 214 17.52 8.63 0.50
N SER A 215 17.71 7.83 -0.57
CA SER A 215 18.19 6.45 -0.40
C SER A 215 19.70 6.45 -0.22
N VAL A 216 20.22 5.63 0.67
CA VAL A 216 21.66 5.44 0.87
C VAL A 216 22.21 4.67 -0.34
N GLY A 217 23.35 5.11 -0.90
CA GLY A 217 24.03 4.43 -2.01
C GLY A 217 23.53 4.75 -3.41
N PHE A 218 22.53 5.62 -3.57
CA PHE A 218 22.11 6.17 -4.87
C PHE A 218 22.26 7.70 -4.85
N SER A 219 23.36 8.18 -5.37
CA SER A 219 23.61 9.59 -5.68
C SER A 219 23.21 9.91 -7.11
#